data_42b3226180477620e34537f694492748
#
_entry.id   42b3226180477620e34537f694492748
#
_cell.length_a   1.000
_cell.length_b   1.000
_cell.length_c   1.000
_cell.angle_alpha   90.00
_cell.angle_beta   90.00
_cell.angle_gamma   90.00
#
_symmetry.space_group_name_H-M   'P 1'
#
loop_
_entity.id
_entity.type
_entity.pdbx_description
1 polymer ?
#
loop_
_entity_poly.entity_id
_entity_poly.type
_entity_poly.pdbx_seq_one_letter_code
_entity_poly.pdbx_strand_id
1 'polypeptide(L)'
;MQLPLSKGLYPEEFIAPMRAELTGIGFTELKTPTEVDQTLKETGTTLVVVNSMCGCAARMARPGVRMALQQTAAKPERLVSVFAGQEREATDKARAYFTGFPPSSPSIALLRDGQLVYMMERWQIEGRPATEIAADLVSVFSEHCTAVPK
;
A
#
# COMPACT_ATOMS: atom_id res chain seq x y z
N MET A 1 8.83 -5.29 26.82
CA MET A 1 7.42 -4.88 26.94
C MET A 1 7.08 -3.94 25.79
N GLN A 2 6.06 -4.25 25.04
CA GLN A 2 5.62 -3.36 23.98
C GLN A 2 4.78 -2.22 24.54
N LEU A 3 5.00 -1.02 23.99
CA LEU A 3 4.16 0.13 24.33
C LEU A 3 2.77 -0.07 23.74
N PRO A 4 1.72 0.45 24.38
CA PRO A 4 0.38 0.40 23.80
C PRO A 4 0.35 1.13 22.45
N LEU A 5 -0.40 0.60 21.50
CA LEU A 5 -0.58 1.24 20.22
C LEU A 5 -1.52 2.43 20.35
N SER A 6 -1.28 3.46 19.52
CA SER A 6 -2.13 4.64 19.48
C SER A 6 -3.52 4.29 18.98
N LYS A 7 -4.51 5.02 19.46
CA LYS A 7 -5.88 4.90 18.93
C LYS A 7 -5.97 5.58 17.57
N GLY A 8 -6.86 5.09 16.71
CA GLY A 8 -7.14 5.72 15.44
C GLY A 8 -7.81 7.08 15.61
N LEU A 9 -7.61 7.95 14.63
CA LEU A 9 -8.18 9.29 14.61
C LEU A 9 -9.67 9.29 14.24
N TYR A 10 -10.16 8.23 13.60
CA TYR A 10 -11.51 8.16 13.06
C TYR A 10 -12.27 6.98 13.64
N PRO A 11 -13.62 7.06 13.75
CA PRO A 11 -14.42 5.91 14.15
C PRO A 11 -14.21 4.74 13.19
N GLU A 12 -14.00 3.54 13.74
CA GLU A 12 -13.70 2.37 12.92
C GLU A 12 -14.83 2.02 11.95
N GLU A 13 -16.09 2.21 12.34
CA GLU A 13 -17.22 1.95 11.45
C GLU A 13 -17.20 2.85 10.22
N PHE A 14 -16.61 4.03 10.31
CA PHE A 14 -16.44 4.94 9.18
C PHE A 14 -15.31 4.47 8.24
N ILE A 15 -14.27 3.88 8.81
CA ILE A 15 -13.07 3.46 8.10
C ILE A 15 -13.22 2.06 7.49
N ALA A 16 -14.05 1.20 8.09
CA ALA A 16 -14.18 -0.19 7.67
C ALA A 16 -14.45 -0.38 6.17
N PRO A 17 -15.34 0.38 5.51
CA PRO A 17 -15.53 0.25 4.06
C PRO A 17 -14.27 0.59 3.25
N MET A 18 -13.47 1.53 3.74
CA MET A 18 -12.22 1.93 3.07
C MET A 18 -11.16 0.85 3.18
N ARG A 19 -11.10 0.14 4.31
CA ARG A 19 -10.24 -1.03 4.45
C ARG A 19 -10.66 -2.14 3.49
N ALA A 20 -11.99 -2.36 3.40
CA ALA A 20 -12.56 -3.42 2.59
C ALA A 20 -12.27 -3.27 1.09
N GLU A 21 -12.07 -2.06 0.60
CA GLU A 21 -11.71 -1.84 -0.80
C GLU A 21 -10.38 -2.49 -1.17
N LEU A 22 -9.47 -2.61 -0.22
CA LEU A 22 -8.19 -3.30 -0.44
C LEU A 22 -8.23 -4.75 0.04
N THR A 23 -8.76 -5.02 1.23
CA THR A 23 -8.83 -6.40 1.71
C THR A 23 -9.69 -7.28 0.80
N GLY A 24 -10.73 -6.70 0.20
CA GLY A 24 -11.60 -7.42 -0.74
C GLY A 24 -10.92 -7.82 -2.05
N ILE A 25 -9.75 -7.26 -2.36
CA ILE A 25 -8.98 -7.61 -3.55
C ILE A 25 -7.66 -8.30 -3.21
N GLY A 26 -7.53 -8.80 -1.99
CA GLY A 26 -6.41 -9.66 -1.59
C GLY A 26 -5.35 -9.01 -0.72
N PHE A 27 -5.54 -7.78 -0.28
CA PHE A 27 -4.58 -7.14 0.62
C PHE A 27 -4.73 -7.66 2.04
N THR A 28 -3.60 -7.82 2.72
CA THR A 28 -3.53 -8.09 4.15
C THR A 28 -3.19 -6.79 4.87
N GLU A 29 -4.00 -6.42 5.86
CA GLU A 29 -3.71 -5.23 6.66
C GLU A 29 -2.64 -5.54 7.71
N LEU A 30 -1.65 -4.66 7.81
CA LEU A 30 -0.61 -4.74 8.84
C LEU A 30 -0.93 -3.68 9.90
N LYS A 31 -1.16 -4.13 11.13
CA LYS A 31 -1.69 -3.25 12.18
C LYS A 31 -0.68 -2.94 13.28
N THR A 32 0.43 -3.65 13.32
CA THR A 32 1.47 -3.44 14.33
C THR A 32 2.85 -3.30 13.68
N PRO A 33 3.80 -2.61 14.33
CA PRO A 33 5.17 -2.54 13.82
C PRO A 33 5.82 -3.91 13.63
N THR A 34 5.52 -4.87 14.49
CA THR A 34 6.06 -6.23 14.40
C THR A 34 5.57 -6.90 13.12
N GLU A 35 4.27 -6.82 12.82
CA GLU A 35 3.71 -7.36 11.58
C GLU A 35 4.35 -6.73 10.36
N VAL A 36 4.57 -5.42 10.38
CA VAL A 36 5.22 -4.69 9.28
C VAL A 36 6.64 -5.22 9.07
N ASP A 37 7.45 -5.29 10.13
CA ASP A 37 8.82 -5.77 10.02
C ASP A 37 8.88 -7.22 9.51
N GLN A 38 8.05 -8.08 10.03
CA GLN A 38 8.03 -9.49 9.62
C GLN A 38 7.70 -9.64 8.14
N THR A 39 6.76 -8.85 7.64
CA THR A 39 6.29 -8.95 6.26
C THR A 39 7.21 -8.25 5.27
N LEU A 40 7.64 -7.02 5.58
CA LEU A 40 8.38 -6.22 4.61
C LEU A 40 9.83 -6.67 4.43
N LYS A 41 10.36 -7.49 5.35
CA LYS A 41 11.71 -8.06 5.22
C LYS A 41 11.75 -9.33 4.39
N GLU A 42 10.61 -9.90 4.04
CA GLU A 42 10.57 -11.16 3.30
C GLU A 42 11.16 -11.03 1.91
N THR A 43 11.71 -12.13 1.40
CA THR A 43 12.19 -12.19 0.02
C THR A 43 11.03 -12.10 -0.96
N GLY A 44 11.31 -11.64 -2.18
CA GLY A 44 10.30 -11.46 -3.20
C GLY A 44 9.73 -10.06 -3.19
N THR A 45 8.65 -9.86 -3.93
CA THR A 45 8.05 -8.54 -4.12
C THR A 45 6.86 -8.32 -3.19
N THR A 46 6.79 -7.13 -2.59
CA THR A 46 5.68 -6.74 -1.72
C THR A 46 5.18 -5.36 -2.15
N LEU A 47 3.90 -5.28 -2.47
CA LEU A 47 3.23 -3.99 -2.71
C LEU A 47 2.66 -3.50 -1.39
N VAL A 48 3.05 -2.29 -1.01
CA VAL A 48 2.58 -1.66 0.24
C VAL A 48 1.74 -0.45 -0.15
N VAL A 49 0.46 -0.47 0.23
CA VAL A 49 -0.40 0.70 0.05
C VAL A 49 -0.60 1.35 1.40
N VAL A 50 -0.21 2.61 1.51
CA VAL A 50 -0.57 3.44 2.65
C VAL A 50 -1.95 4.00 2.36
N ASN A 51 -2.96 3.37 2.96
CA ASN A 51 -4.37 3.73 2.77
C ASN A 51 -4.70 5.00 3.56
N SER A 52 -5.75 5.68 3.16
CA SER A 52 -6.13 6.95 3.76
C SER A 52 -7.62 7.18 3.55
N MET A 53 -8.21 8.01 4.40
CA MET A 53 -9.62 8.38 4.27
C MET A 53 -9.87 9.48 3.23
N CYS A 54 -8.83 10.10 2.68
CA CYS A 54 -9.01 11.25 1.78
C CYS A 54 -9.59 10.87 0.42
N GLY A 55 -10.11 11.89 -0.31
CA GLY A 55 -10.67 11.68 -1.65
C GLY A 55 -9.66 11.13 -2.65
N CYS A 56 -8.37 11.46 -2.51
CA CYS A 56 -7.30 10.94 -3.37
C CYS A 56 -7.18 9.42 -3.24
N ALA A 57 -7.34 8.90 -2.03
CA ALA A 57 -7.35 7.45 -1.81
C ALA A 57 -8.60 6.80 -2.40
N ALA A 58 -9.77 7.41 -2.16
CA ALA A 58 -11.06 6.84 -2.58
C ALA A 58 -11.23 6.82 -4.10
N ARG A 59 -10.83 7.89 -4.79
CA ARG A 59 -11.10 8.06 -6.21
C ARG A 59 -9.95 7.65 -7.11
N MET A 60 -8.73 7.61 -6.58
CA MET A 60 -7.53 7.44 -7.40
C MET A 60 -6.70 6.25 -6.95
N ALA A 61 -6.18 6.26 -5.72
CA ALA A 61 -5.24 5.24 -5.27
C ALA A 61 -5.86 3.84 -5.21
N ARG A 62 -6.95 3.67 -4.47
CA ARG A 62 -7.56 2.35 -4.34
C ARG A 62 -8.12 1.83 -5.66
N PRO A 63 -8.88 2.62 -6.46
CA PRO A 63 -9.30 2.15 -7.77
C PRO A 63 -8.14 1.86 -8.73
N GLY A 64 -7.10 2.69 -8.70
CA GLY A 64 -5.92 2.49 -9.55
C GLY A 64 -5.21 1.19 -9.25
N VAL A 65 -5.02 0.88 -7.97
CA VAL A 65 -4.44 -0.41 -7.55
C VAL A 65 -5.29 -1.59 -8.00
N ARG A 66 -6.60 -1.51 -7.79
CA ARG A 66 -7.53 -2.57 -8.21
C ARG A 66 -7.43 -2.82 -9.70
N MET A 67 -7.47 -1.76 -10.50
CA MET A 67 -7.40 -1.86 -11.96
C MET A 67 -6.08 -2.46 -12.41
N ALA A 68 -4.97 -2.04 -11.82
CA ALA A 68 -3.65 -2.57 -12.16
C ALA A 68 -3.57 -4.07 -11.93
N LEU A 69 -4.07 -4.53 -10.79
CA LEU A 69 -4.05 -5.96 -10.45
C LEU A 69 -4.95 -6.79 -11.37
N GLN A 70 -5.98 -6.18 -11.97
CA GLN A 70 -6.85 -6.85 -12.93
C GLN A 70 -6.26 -6.89 -14.33
N GLN A 71 -5.36 -5.95 -14.66
CA GLN A 71 -4.86 -5.76 -16.03
C GLN A 71 -3.59 -6.52 -16.35
N THR A 72 -2.89 -7.05 -15.35
CA THR A 72 -1.61 -7.71 -15.59
C THR A 72 -1.51 -9.05 -14.90
N ALA A 73 -0.77 -9.98 -15.51
CA ALA A 73 -0.43 -11.26 -14.90
C ALA A 73 0.83 -11.13 -14.02
N ALA A 74 1.67 -10.14 -14.27
CA ALA A 74 2.84 -9.87 -13.45
C ALA A 74 2.39 -9.10 -12.21
N LYS A 75 2.36 -9.77 -11.06
CA LYS A 75 1.83 -9.20 -9.82
C LYS A 75 2.83 -9.35 -8.69
N PRO A 76 2.83 -8.40 -7.72
CA PRO A 76 3.61 -8.59 -6.51
C PRO A 76 3.19 -9.87 -5.79
N GLU A 77 4.15 -10.53 -5.17
CA GLU A 77 3.89 -11.77 -4.44
C GLU A 77 3.05 -11.55 -3.18
N ARG A 78 3.19 -10.37 -2.57
CA ARG A 78 2.43 -9.98 -1.38
C ARG A 78 1.79 -8.62 -1.60
N LEU A 79 0.54 -8.49 -1.13
CA LEU A 79 -0.22 -7.26 -1.16
C LEU A 79 -0.55 -6.90 0.29
N VAL A 80 -0.02 -5.79 0.78
CA VAL A 80 -0.24 -5.38 2.17
C VAL A 80 -0.59 -3.90 2.25
N SER A 81 -1.30 -3.53 3.30
CA SER A 81 -1.69 -2.14 3.53
C SER A 81 -1.51 -1.76 5.00
N VAL A 82 -1.27 -0.47 5.22
CA VAL A 82 -1.35 0.18 6.52
C VAL A 82 -2.30 1.36 6.36
N PHE A 83 -3.00 1.75 7.43
CA PHE A 83 -3.97 2.84 7.33
C PHE A 83 -3.46 4.07 8.08
N ALA A 84 -3.09 5.10 7.32
CA ALA A 84 -2.62 6.37 7.88
C ALA A 84 -3.74 7.03 8.69
N GLY A 85 -3.41 7.42 9.91
CA GLY A 85 -4.36 8.01 10.84
C GLY A 85 -5.06 7.01 11.75
N GLN A 86 -5.01 5.72 11.42
CA GLN A 86 -5.62 4.66 12.25
C GLN A 86 -4.56 3.83 12.97
N GLU A 87 -3.64 3.20 12.25
CA GLU A 87 -2.52 2.46 12.83
C GLU A 87 -1.25 3.27 12.68
N ARG A 88 -1.05 4.25 13.58
CA ARG A 88 0.08 5.17 13.47
C ARG A 88 1.42 4.47 13.50
N GLU A 89 1.63 3.58 14.47
CA GLU A 89 2.91 2.91 14.65
C GLU A 89 3.24 1.98 13.48
N ALA A 90 2.25 1.25 12.99
CA ALA A 90 2.43 0.41 11.80
C ALA A 90 2.75 1.24 10.57
N THR A 91 2.05 2.35 10.39
CA THR A 91 2.27 3.26 9.26
C THR A 91 3.67 3.86 9.31
N ASP A 92 4.09 4.33 10.48
CA ASP A 92 5.44 4.89 10.64
C ASP A 92 6.51 3.84 10.36
N LYS A 93 6.28 2.60 10.80
CA LYS A 93 7.22 1.50 10.54
C LYS A 93 7.32 1.17 9.06
N ALA A 94 6.19 1.15 8.35
CA ALA A 94 6.17 0.94 6.90
C ALA A 94 6.94 2.06 6.19
N ARG A 95 6.71 3.30 6.59
CA ARG A 95 7.38 4.46 6.01
C ARG A 95 8.90 4.44 6.20
N ALA A 96 9.39 3.78 7.25
CA ALA A 96 10.82 3.62 7.46
C ALA A 96 11.48 2.78 6.37
N TYR A 97 10.71 1.97 5.64
CA TYR A 97 11.21 1.22 4.49
C TYR A 97 11.23 2.05 3.20
N PHE A 98 10.56 3.20 3.19
CA PHE A 98 10.48 4.07 2.00
C PHE A 98 11.63 5.07 2.02
N THR A 99 12.85 4.57 1.93
CA THR A 99 14.08 5.37 2.09
C THR A 99 14.17 6.47 1.03
N GLY A 100 14.44 7.69 1.49
CA GLY A 100 14.59 8.85 0.62
C GLY A 100 13.30 9.60 0.31
N PHE A 101 12.16 9.16 0.86
CA PHE A 101 10.87 9.81 0.60
C PHE A 101 10.22 10.31 1.88
N PRO A 102 9.72 11.54 1.90
CA PRO A 102 8.98 12.04 3.07
C PRO A 102 7.62 11.35 3.21
N PRO A 103 7.05 11.34 4.42
CA PRO A 103 5.73 10.75 4.62
C PRO A 103 4.66 11.40 3.74
N SER A 104 3.82 10.57 3.12
CA SER A 104 2.64 11.03 2.39
C SER A 104 1.56 9.95 2.45
N SER A 105 0.31 10.34 2.28
CA SER A 105 -0.82 9.41 2.22
C SER A 105 -1.96 10.00 1.39
N PRO A 106 -2.56 9.21 0.47
CA PRO A 106 -2.16 7.84 0.17
C PRO A 106 -0.80 7.78 -0.52
N SER A 107 -0.14 6.63 -0.42
CA SER A 107 1.09 6.37 -1.17
C SER A 107 1.18 4.88 -1.48
N ILE A 108 1.96 4.54 -2.50
CA ILE A 108 2.08 3.17 -2.99
C ILE A 108 3.57 2.87 -3.19
N ALA A 109 4.04 1.81 -2.56
CA ALA A 109 5.45 1.43 -2.63
C ALA A 109 5.59 -0.03 -3.05
N LEU A 110 6.62 -0.34 -3.84
CA LEU A 110 6.97 -1.71 -4.16
C LEU A 110 8.35 -2.00 -3.59
N LEU A 111 8.43 -3.08 -2.82
CA LEU A 111 9.68 -3.57 -2.24
C LEU A 111 10.06 -4.89 -2.89
N ARG A 112 11.37 -5.11 -3.05
CA ARG A 112 11.91 -6.42 -3.43
C ARG A 112 12.96 -6.79 -2.40
N ASP A 113 12.78 -7.95 -1.75
CA ASP A 113 13.70 -8.45 -0.72
C ASP A 113 13.94 -7.40 0.37
N GLY A 114 12.88 -6.70 0.78
CA GLY A 114 12.95 -5.67 1.81
C GLY A 114 13.52 -4.33 1.36
N GLN A 115 13.85 -4.16 0.06
CA GLN A 115 14.41 -2.92 -0.46
C GLN A 115 13.41 -2.21 -1.36
N LEU A 116 13.32 -0.90 -1.22
CA LEU A 116 12.41 -0.09 -2.03
C LEU A 116 12.89 -0.05 -3.49
N VAL A 117 12.01 -0.46 -4.42
CA VAL A 117 12.31 -0.40 -5.86
C VAL A 117 11.41 0.59 -6.59
N TYR A 118 10.28 1.01 -6.00
CA TYR A 118 9.40 2.00 -6.61
C TYR A 118 8.57 2.69 -5.54
N MET A 119 8.34 3.99 -5.73
CA MET A 119 7.51 4.79 -4.82
C MET A 119 6.63 5.73 -5.63
N MET A 120 5.32 5.69 -5.34
CA MET A 120 4.36 6.66 -5.85
C MET A 120 3.84 7.45 -4.66
N GLU A 121 4.18 8.73 -4.60
CA GLU A 121 3.79 9.62 -3.52
C GLU A 121 2.44 10.27 -3.79
N ARG A 122 1.86 10.86 -2.75
CA ARG A 122 0.56 11.53 -2.87
C ARG A 122 0.51 12.55 -4.02
N TRP A 123 1.56 13.34 -4.19
CA TRP A 123 1.56 14.37 -5.25
C TRP A 123 1.48 13.75 -6.66
N GLN A 124 1.90 12.49 -6.80
CA GLN A 124 1.80 11.75 -8.06
C GLN A 124 0.44 11.08 -8.23
N ILE A 125 -0.36 11.05 -7.17
CA ILE A 125 -1.70 10.44 -7.17
C ILE A 125 -2.77 11.52 -7.33
N GLU A 126 -2.63 12.63 -6.61
CA GLU A 126 -3.58 13.74 -6.63
C GLU A 126 -3.78 14.27 -8.04
N GLY A 127 -5.05 14.47 -8.42
CA GLY A 127 -5.40 15.07 -9.70
C GLY A 127 -5.21 14.16 -10.90
N ARG A 128 -4.81 12.91 -10.70
CA ARG A 128 -4.65 11.94 -11.79
C ARG A 128 -5.79 10.93 -11.78
N PRO A 129 -6.34 10.58 -12.94
CA PRO A 129 -7.37 9.54 -12.98
C PRO A 129 -6.81 8.18 -12.57
N ALA A 130 -7.68 7.34 -12.02
CA ALA A 130 -7.29 5.99 -11.58
C ALA A 130 -6.68 5.17 -12.72
N THR A 131 -7.13 5.40 -13.96
CA THR A 131 -6.61 4.70 -15.14
C THR A 131 -5.13 4.98 -15.38
N GLU A 132 -4.67 6.22 -15.15
CA GLU A 132 -3.25 6.56 -15.28
C GLU A 132 -2.41 5.95 -14.17
N ILE A 133 -2.93 5.96 -12.95
CA ILE A 133 -2.27 5.31 -11.81
C ILE A 133 -2.13 3.82 -12.09
N ALA A 134 -3.20 3.19 -12.59
CA ALA A 134 -3.17 1.78 -12.97
C ALA A 134 -2.13 1.50 -14.05
N ALA A 135 -2.03 2.34 -15.07
CA ALA A 135 -1.05 2.17 -16.15
C ALA A 135 0.38 2.23 -15.61
N ASP A 136 0.67 3.18 -14.72
CA ASP A 136 1.98 3.28 -14.09
C ASP A 136 2.31 2.02 -13.29
N LEU A 137 1.35 1.52 -12.51
CA LEU A 137 1.56 0.33 -11.68
C LEU A 137 1.74 -0.93 -12.54
N VAL A 138 0.98 -1.07 -13.62
CA VAL A 138 1.16 -2.19 -14.56
C VAL A 138 2.59 -2.20 -15.12
N SER A 139 3.10 -1.03 -15.52
CA SER A 139 4.46 -0.89 -16.01
C SER A 139 5.48 -1.30 -14.94
N VAL A 140 5.29 -0.84 -13.71
CA VAL A 140 6.17 -1.16 -12.57
C VAL A 140 6.13 -2.67 -12.27
N PHE A 141 4.95 -3.27 -12.27
CA PHE A 141 4.82 -4.70 -12.02
C PHE A 141 5.48 -5.52 -13.13
N SER A 142 5.34 -5.09 -14.37
CA SER A 142 6.00 -5.77 -15.51
C SER A 142 7.51 -5.72 -15.41
N GLU A 143 8.05 -4.63 -14.87
CA GLU A 143 9.50 -4.47 -14.70
C GLU A 143 10.05 -5.28 -13.51
N HIS A 144 9.31 -5.35 -12.41
CA HIS A 144 9.82 -5.87 -11.13
C HIS A 144 9.22 -7.21 -10.70
N CYS A 145 8.09 -7.61 -11.24
CA CYS A 145 7.37 -8.79 -10.78
C CYS A 145 7.36 -9.87 -11.86
N THR A 146 7.29 -11.13 -11.41
CA THR A 146 7.18 -12.27 -12.32
C THR A 146 5.69 -12.56 -12.59
N ALA A 147 5.37 -12.96 -13.83
CA ALA A 147 4.02 -13.39 -14.16
C ALA A 147 3.67 -14.63 -13.32
N VAL A 148 2.47 -14.61 -12.73
CA VAL A 148 1.99 -15.73 -11.93
C VAL A 148 1.59 -16.86 -12.88
N PRO A 149 2.09 -18.10 -12.69
CA PRO A 149 1.66 -19.23 -13.50
C PRO A 149 0.16 -19.47 -13.38
N LYS A 150 -0.47 -19.80 -14.48
CA LYS A 150 -1.90 -20.12 -14.48
C LYS A 150 -2.13 -21.53 -13.96
#